data_99c5938837d0196af6816a47ce2fbaf2
#
_entry.id   99c5938837d0196af6816a47ce2fbaf2
#
_cell.length_a   1.000
_cell.length_b   1.000
_cell.length_c   1.000
_cell.angle_alpha   90.00
_cell.angle_beta   90.00
_cell.angle_gamma   90.00
#
_symmetry.space_group_name_H-M   'P 1'
#
loop_
_entity.id
_entity.type
_entity.pdbx_description
1 polymer ?
#
loop_
_entity_poly.entity_id
_entity_poly.type
_entity_poly.pdbx_seq_one_letter_code
_entity_poly.pdbx_strand_id
1 'polypeptide(L)'
;VFLKSISFHEEIPQRMGRAHSEADAVMLLSEAKALGCNMIRLAHYPQNEHIVRLAEKMGFLLWEEIPIWQGIDFANDQTREKAGRMIREMVTRDKNRCALTFWGVANETQPSGPRNAFLRHLIACCREIDDTRLIVAAFDLVRFDRQRQLFVMDDPFIGELDVVAINKYMGWYHPWPLTPDKAVWDVARGKPLIISEFGGEALYGQHGPADVAS
;
A
#
# COMPACT_ATOMS: atom_id res chain seq x y z
N VAL A 1 -11.48 3.35 -14.23
CA VAL A 1 -10.60 2.19 -14.44
C VAL A 1 -10.64 1.34 -13.19
N PHE A 2 -10.81 0.02 -13.33
CA PHE A 2 -10.70 -0.91 -12.22
C PHE A 2 -9.22 -1.27 -12.01
N LEU A 3 -8.68 -1.02 -10.81
CA LEU A 3 -7.31 -1.32 -10.47
C LEU A 3 -7.20 -2.77 -9.98
N LYS A 4 -6.39 -3.56 -10.67
CA LYS A 4 -5.98 -4.91 -10.26
C LYS A 4 -4.51 -4.83 -9.89
N SER A 5 -4.20 -5.00 -8.61
CA SER A 5 -2.87 -4.77 -8.08
C SER A 5 -2.34 -5.97 -7.33
N ILE A 6 -1.03 -6.04 -7.27
CA ILE A 6 -0.29 -6.86 -6.32
C ILE A 6 0.71 -5.97 -5.58
N SER A 7 0.93 -6.24 -4.30
CA SER A 7 2.02 -5.67 -3.52
C SER A 7 3.18 -6.65 -3.50
N PHE A 8 4.41 -6.17 -3.64
CA PHE A 8 5.57 -7.01 -3.42
C PHE A 8 6.74 -6.22 -2.80
N HIS A 9 7.56 -6.96 -2.08
CA HIS A 9 8.84 -6.48 -1.60
C HIS A 9 9.90 -6.59 -2.69
N GLU A 10 10.98 -5.84 -2.55
CA GLU A 10 12.14 -5.91 -3.47
C GLU A 10 12.98 -7.16 -3.17
N GLU A 11 12.38 -8.34 -3.37
CA GLU A 11 12.95 -9.65 -3.04
C GLU A 11 12.79 -10.62 -4.20
N ILE A 12 13.71 -11.59 -4.29
CA ILE A 12 13.69 -12.65 -5.30
C ILE A 12 13.38 -13.97 -4.64
N PRO A 13 12.21 -14.60 -4.94
CA PRO A 13 11.81 -15.88 -4.34
C PRO A 13 12.80 -17.04 -4.62
N GLN A 14 13.49 -17.00 -5.77
CA GLN A 14 14.37 -18.09 -6.22
C GLN A 14 15.79 -18.00 -5.63
N ARG A 15 16.13 -16.91 -4.95
CA ARG A 15 17.42 -16.73 -4.28
C ARG A 15 17.30 -15.80 -3.08
N MET A 16 18.20 -15.95 -2.14
CA MET A 16 18.29 -15.01 -1.02
C MET A 16 18.78 -13.65 -1.50
N GLY A 17 18.12 -12.57 -1.02
CA GLY A 17 18.56 -11.19 -1.23
C GLY A 17 17.58 -10.33 -2.03
N ARG A 18 17.95 -9.06 -2.17
CA ARG A 18 17.10 -8.05 -2.80
C ARG A 18 17.11 -8.17 -4.33
N ALA A 19 15.97 -7.83 -4.92
CA ALA A 19 15.82 -7.65 -6.36
C ALA A 19 16.38 -6.28 -6.76
N HIS A 20 17.60 -6.24 -7.29
CA HIS A 20 18.31 -4.98 -7.55
C HIS A 20 18.74 -4.79 -9.00
N SER A 21 18.55 -5.80 -9.85
CA SER A 21 18.91 -5.75 -11.26
C SER A 21 17.71 -5.54 -12.19
N GLU A 22 17.96 -5.14 -13.43
CA GLU A 22 16.93 -5.09 -14.46
C GLU A 22 16.30 -6.46 -14.71
N ALA A 23 17.10 -7.55 -14.66
CA ALA A 23 16.60 -8.91 -14.82
C ALA A 23 15.62 -9.30 -13.69
N ASP A 24 15.92 -8.91 -12.45
CA ASP A 24 15.02 -9.11 -11.31
C ASP A 24 13.70 -8.35 -11.51
N ALA A 25 13.80 -7.10 -11.97
CA ALA A 25 12.61 -6.28 -12.27
C ALA A 25 11.74 -6.91 -13.38
N VAL A 26 12.37 -7.41 -14.44
CA VAL A 26 11.67 -8.13 -15.52
C VAL A 26 10.91 -9.32 -14.97
N MET A 27 11.53 -10.12 -14.11
CA MET A 27 10.90 -11.32 -13.54
C MET A 27 9.68 -10.94 -12.71
N LEU A 28 9.81 -10.06 -11.71
CA LEU A 28 8.72 -9.67 -10.82
C LEU A 28 7.55 -9.04 -11.58
N LEU A 29 7.83 -8.11 -12.49
CA LEU A 29 6.78 -7.44 -13.27
C LEU A 29 6.12 -8.35 -14.30
N SER A 30 6.86 -9.35 -14.84
CA SER A 30 6.27 -10.34 -15.75
C SER A 30 5.29 -11.25 -15.03
N GLU A 31 5.57 -11.66 -13.80
CA GLU A 31 4.63 -12.41 -12.97
C GLU A 31 3.38 -11.59 -12.65
N ALA A 32 3.55 -10.33 -12.26
CA ALA A 32 2.41 -9.42 -12.05
C ALA A 32 1.56 -9.26 -13.33
N LYS A 33 2.20 -9.17 -14.51
CA LYS A 33 1.51 -9.10 -15.80
C LYS A 33 0.74 -10.39 -16.10
N ALA A 34 1.32 -11.53 -15.83
CA ALA A 34 0.68 -12.85 -16.00
C ALA A 34 -0.55 -13.02 -15.09
N LEU A 35 -0.54 -12.41 -13.89
CA LEU A 35 -1.71 -12.33 -13.00
C LEU A 35 -2.78 -11.34 -13.49
N GLY A 36 -2.54 -10.61 -14.57
CA GLY A 36 -3.46 -9.62 -15.12
C GLY A 36 -3.51 -8.31 -14.35
N CYS A 37 -2.46 -7.99 -13.57
CA CYS A 37 -2.34 -6.73 -12.88
C CYS A 37 -2.14 -5.55 -13.85
N ASN A 38 -2.69 -4.40 -13.46
CA ASN A 38 -2.46 -3.11 -14.15
C ASN A 38 -1.87 -2.06 -13.19
N MET A 39 -1.69 -2.41 -11.91
CA MET A 39 -1.08 -1.57 -10.88
C MET A 39 -0.17 -2.44 -10.01
N ILE A 40 0.89 -1.83 -9.48
CA ILE A 40 1.79 -2.44 -8.49
C ILE A 40 1.92 -1.51 -7.30
N ARG A 41 1.83 -2.04 -6.09
CA ARG A 41 2.23 -1.36 -4.88
C ARG A 41 3.64 -1.80 -4.49
N LEU A 42 4.56 -0.86 -4.47
CA LEU A 42 5.95 -1.07 -4.06
C LEU A 42 6.05 -0.94 -2.54
N ALA A 43 5.66 -2.02 -1.86
CA ALA A 43 5.59 -2.05 -0.40
C ALA A 43 6.97 -2.34 0.21
N HIS A 44 7.33 -1.80 1.35
CA HIS A 44 6.82 -0.62 2.06
C HIS A 44 7.89 0.47 2.07
N TYR A 45 8.67 0.57 1.01
CA TYR A 45 9.85 1.45 0.87
C TYR A 45 10.14 1.75 -0.61
N PRO A 46 10.85 2.83 -0.91
CA PRO A 46 11.27 3.11 -2.27
C PRO A 46 12.14 1.97 -2.80
N GLN A 47 11.70 1.35 -3.89
CA GLN A 47 12.45 0.28 -4.54
C GLN A 47 13.43 0.84 -5.58
N ASN A 48 14.25 -0.02 -6.20
CA ASN A 48 15.24 0.41 -7.18
C ASN A 48 14.61 1.00 -8.45
N GLU A 49 15.37 1.81 -9.18
CA GLU A 49 14.88 2.48 -10.37
C GLU A 49 14.53 1.54 -11.53
N HIS A 50 15.10 0.33 -11.59
CA HIS A 50 14.77 -0.63 -12.65
C HIS A 50 13.30 -1.03 -12.61
N ILE A 51 12.75 -1.27 -11.40
CA ILE A 51 11.32 -1.57 -11.22
C ILE A 51 10.46 -0.42 -11.74
N VAL A 52 10.75 0.81 -11.33
CA VAL A 52 9.95 1.98 -11.70
C VAL A 52 9.98 2.22 -13.21
N ARG A 53 11.17 2.19 -13.81
CA ARG A 53 11.35 2.40 -15.25
C ARG A 53 10.72 1.28 -16.09
N LEU A 54 10.82 0.04 -15.64
CA LEU A 54 10.26 -1.08 -16.38
C LEU A 54 8.73 -1.13 -16.23
N ALA A 55 8.19 -0.84 -15.04
CA ALA A 55 6.75 -0.74 -14.83
C ALA A 55 6.11 0.29 -15.78
N GLU A 56 6.75 1.44 -15.95
CA GLU A 56 6.36 2.47 -16.92
C GLU A 56 6.31 1.92 -18.34
N LYS A 57 7.37 1.23 -18.81
CA LYS A 57 7.44 0.60 -20.13
C LYS A 57 6.39 -0.49 -20.33
N MET A 58 6.07 -1.24 -19.28
CA MET A 58 5.09 -2.33 -19.31
C MET A 58 3.63 -1.87 -19.13
N GLY A 59 3.41 -0.57 -18.90
CA GLY A 59 2.09 0.04 -18.76
C GLY A 59 1.40 -0.25 -17.43
N PHE A 60 2.17 -0.38 -16.35
CA PHE A 60 1.64 -0.43 -14.98
C PHE A 60 1.47 0.98 -14.40
N LEU A 61 0.47 1.13 -13.55
CA LEU A 61 0.40 2.21 -12.57
C LEU A 61 1.19 1.81 -11.32
N LEU A 62 1.76 2.79 -10.63
CA LEU A 62 2.56 2.55 -9.41
C LEU A 62 2.03 3.31 -8.20
N TRP A 63 2.12 2.65 -7.07
CA TRP A 63 2.03 3.22 -5.74
C TRP A 63 3.39 3.05 -5.05
N GLU A 64 4.06 4.15 -4.76
CA GLU A 64 5.28 4.20 -3.97
C GLU A 64 5.01 4.75 -2.58
N GLU A 65 5.76 4.26 -1.60
CA GLU A 65 5.65 4.68 -0.20
C GLU A 65 7.00 4.65 0.51
N ILE A 66 7.10 5.41 1.60
CA ILE A 66 8.22 5.34 2.52
C ILE A 66 7.85 4.44 3.72
N PRO A 67 8.82 3.86 4.45
CA PRO A 67 8.56 2.86 5.49
C PRO A 67 7.97 3.47 6.77
N ILE A 68 6.80 4.07 6.69
CA ILE A 68 6.01 4.54 7.83
C ILE A 68 4.98 3.46 8.17
N TRP A 69 5.40 2.54 9.00
CA TRP A 69 4.67 1.33 9.30
C TRP A 69 4.60 1.05 10.80
N GLN A 70 3.39 0.76 11.31
CA GLN A 70 3.09 0.38 12.71
C GLN A 70 3.76 1.27 13.78
N GLY A 71 4.73 0.72 14.52
CA GLY A 71 5.31 1.25 15.74
C GLY A 71 6.34 2.38 15.57
N ILE A 72 6.03 3.39 14.81
CA ILE A 72 6.86 4.60 14.68
C ILE A 72 6.69 5.50 15.92
N ASP A 73 7.78 6.08 16.40
CA ASP A 73 7.72 7.16 17.39
C ASP A 73 7.33 8.50 16.72
N PHE A 74 6.03 8.68 16.58
CA PHE A 74 5.45 9.85 15.91
C PHE A 74 5.65 11.17 16.66
N ALA A 75 6.02 11.14 17.95
CA ALA A 75 6.30 12.33 18.74
C ALA A 75 7.75 12.81 18.60
N ASN A 76 8.62 11.99 18.02
CA ASN A 76 10.04 12.29 17.88
C ASN A 76 10.32 13.17 16.65
N ASP A 77 10.86 14.36 16.88
CA ASP A 77 11.18 15.33 15.83
C ASP A 77 12.24 14.80 14.84
N GLN A 78 13.27 14.09 15.32
CA GLN A 78 14.31 13.52 14.45
C GLN A 78 13.73 12.46 13.51
N THR A 79 12.81 11.63 14.01
CA THR A 79 12.07 10.65 13.20
C THR A 79 11.24 11.36 12.14
N ARG A 80 10.55 12.44 12.52
CA ARG A 80 9.74 13.25 11.59
C ARG A 80 10.58 13.88 10.49
N GLU A 81 11.72 14.50 10.85
CA GLU A 81 12.64 15.08 9.88
C GLU A 81 13.25 14.05 8.95
N LYS A 82 13.64 12.88 9.48
CA LYS A 82 14.16 11.77 8.68
C LYS A 82 13.12 11.30 7.66
N ALA A 83 11.88 11.07 8.08
CA ALA A 83 10.79 10.69 7.20
C ALA A 83 10.48 11.76 6.15
N GLY A 84 10.51 13.05 6.53
CA GLY A 84 10.37 14.16 5.60
C GLY A 84 11.47 14.21 4.54
N ARG A 85 12.72 13.89 4.89
CA ARG A 85 13.80 13.74 3.89
C ARG A 85 13.54 12.56 2.97
N MET A 86 13.19 11.39 3.51
CA MET A 86 12.93 10.18 2.72
C MET A 86 11.83 10.41 1.68
N ILE A 87 10.71 11.04 2.06
CA ILE A 87 9.63 11.29 1.11
C ILE A 87 10.02 12.30 0.04
N ARG A 88 10.79 13.35 0.40
CA ARG A 88 11.32 14.31 -0.59
C ARG A 88 12.27 13.64 -1.59
N GLU A 89 13.15 12.76 -1.13
CA GLU A 89 14.07 12.01 -1.99
C GLU A 89 13.30 11.11 -2.96
N MET A 90 12.33 10.33 -2.47
CA MET A 90 11.48 9.46 -3.29
C MET A 90 10.72 10.26 -4.35
N VAL A 91 9.99 11.29 -3.93
CA VAL A 91 9.19 12.11 -4.85
C VAL A 91 10.07 12.84 -5.86
N THR A 92 11.22 13.39 -5.44
CA THR A 92 12.15 14.06 -6.35
C THR A 92 12.69 13.12 -7.42
N ARG A 93 13.01 11.88 -7.04
CA ARG A 93 13.51 10.86 -7.95
C ARG A 93 12.48 10.50 -9.02
N ASP A 94 11.21 10.29 -8.61
CA ASP A 94 10.24 9.58 -9.45
C ASP A 94 9.03 10.42 -9.91
N LYS A 95 8.87 11.67 -9.47
CA LYS A 95 7.73 12.53 -9.87
C LYS A 95 7.53 12.70 -11.38
N ASN A 96 8.58 12.52 -12.18
CA ASN A 96 8.52 12.63 -13.64
C ASN A 96 8.25 11.28 -14.33
N ARG A 97 7.96 10.20 -13.56
CA ARG A 97 7.58 8.91 -14.11
C ARG A 97 6.08 8.85 -14.35
N CYS A 98 5.66 8.56 -15.57
CA CYS A 98 4.24 8.53 -15.94
C CYS A 98 3.49 7.34 -15.28
N ALA A 99 4.19 6.30 -14.83
CA ALA A 99 3.62 5.19 -14.09
C ALA A 99 3.13 5.60 -12.70
N LEU A 100 3.77 6.60 -12.07
CA LEU A 100 3.44 7.00 -10.69
C LEU A 100 2.03 7.60 -10.61
N THR A 101 1.22 7.04 -9.71
CA THR A 101 -0.17 7.45 -9.47
C THR A 101 -0.40 7.83 -8.02
N PHE A 102 0.24 7.13 -7.09
CA PHE A 102 0.02 7.30 -5.65
C PHE A 102 1.31 7.48 -4.88
N TRP A 103 1.31 8.47 -3.98
CA TRP A 103 2.31 8.63 -2.93
C TRP A 103 1.75 8.13 -1.60
N GLY A 104 2.31 7.04 -1.08
CA GLY A 104 1.91 6.45 0.19
C GLY A 104 2.60 7.12 1.38
N VAL A 105 1.83 7.55 2.36
CA VAL A 105 2.35 8.25 3.54
C VAL A 105 2.29 7.42 4.82
N ALA A 106 1.56 6.31 4.84
CA ALA A 106 1.47 5.42 6.00
C ALA A 106 0.93 4.04 5.64
N ASN A 107 1.34 3.02 6.42
CA ASN A 107 0.79 1.69 6.45
C ASN A 107 0.50 1.25 7.89
N GLU A 108 -0.73 0.88 8.21
CA GLU A 108 -1.16 0.27 9.49
C GLU A 108 -0.73 1.05 10.74
N THR A 109 -0.83 2.36 10.69
CA THR A 109 -0.46 3.23 11.82
C THR A 109 -1.64 3.54 12.70
N GLN A 110 -1.48 3.41 14.02
CA GLN A 110 -2.55 3.63 14.98
C GLN A 110 -2.94 5.10 15.13
N PRO A 111 -4.24 5.46 15.18
CA PRO A 111 -4.70 6.82 15.32
C PRO A 111 -4.19 7.50 16.59
N SER A 112 -3.57 8.66 16.45
CA SER A 112 -3.16 9.52 17.55
C SER A 112 -2.94 10.95 17.08
N GLY A 113 -2.95 11.92 17.99
CA GLY A 113 -2.62 13.30 17.68
C GLY A 113 -1.21 13.45 17.06
N PRO A 114 -0.16 12.90 17.69
CA PRO A 114 1.19 12.91 17.11
C PRO A 114 1.28 12.25 15.74
N ARG A 115 0.66 11.07 15.54
CA ARG A 115 0.59 10.41 14.24
C ARG A 115 -0.03 11.31 13.17
N ASN A 116 -1.17 11.93 13.48
CA ASN A 116 -1.84 12.79 12.51
C ASN A 116 -1.01 14.02 12.14
N ALA A 117 -0.34 14.65 13.12
CA ALA A 117 0.57 15.76 12.85
C ALA A 117 1.78 15.35 12.00
N PHE A 118 2.34 14.18 12.28
CA PHE A 118 3.44 13.61 11.53
C PHE A 118 3.04 13.33 10.07
N LEU A 119 1.90 12.70 9.83
CA LEU A 119 1.44 12.39 8.48
C LEU A 119 1.08 13.66 7.68
N ARG A 120 0.50 14.68 8.32
CA ARG A 120 0.30 16.00 7.66
C ARG A 120 1.61 16.62 7.23
N HIS A 121 2.66 16.52 8.05
CA HIS A 121 3.99 16.97 7.68
C HIS A 121 4.52 16.23 6.44
N LEU A 122 4.34 14.90 6.35
CA LEU A 122 4.73 14.13 5.16
C LEU A 122 3.96 14.55 3.92
N ILE A 123 2.64 14.75 4.05
CA ILE A 123 1.82 15.25 2.93
C ILE A 123 2.33 16.61 2.46
N ALA A 124 2.63 17.54 3.38
CA ALA A 124 3.18 18.85 3.02
C ALA A 124 4.51 18.71 2.28
N CYS A 125 5.45 17.89 2.79
CA CYS A 125 6.72 17.61 2.12
C CYS A 125 6.56 17.04 0.70
N CYS A 126 5.57 16.18 0.51
CA CYS A 126 5.25 15.63 -0.80
C CYS A 126 4.69 16.71 -1.73
N ARG A 127 3.70 17.47 -1.28
CA ARG A 127 3.02 18.50 -2.05
C ARG A 127 3.90 19.70 -2.42
N GLU A 128 4.95 19.99 -1.65
CA GLU A 128 5.98 20.97 -2.01
C GLU A 128 6.71 20.61 -3.34
N ILE A 129 6.75 19.32 -3.70
CA ILE A 129 7.53 18.82 -4.84
C ILE A 129 6.61 18.34 -5.96
N ASP A 130 5.49 17.70 -5.61
CA ASP A 130 4.49 17.17 -6.55
C ASP A 130 3.08 17.31 -5.97
N ASP A 131 2.29 18.18 -6.60
CA ASP A 131 0.88 18.42 -6.28
C ASP A 131 -0.07 17.70 -7.24
N THR A 132 0.45 16.86 -8.14
CA THR A 132 -0.32 16.23 -9.23
C THR A 132 -0.76 14.80 -8.95
N ARG A 133 0.02 14.01 -8.18
CA ARG A 133 -0.33 12.62 -7.82
C ARG A 133 -1.19 12.59 -6.57
N LEU A 134 -1.89 11.47 -6.40
CA LEU A 134 -2.81 11.25 -5.29
C LEU A 134 -2.07 10.80 -4.03
N ILE A 135 -2.47 11.32 -2.89
CA ILE A 135 -1.98 10.89 -1.58
C ILE A 135 -2.86 9.77 -1.04
N VAL A 136 -2.22 8.70 -0.58
CA VAL A 136 -2.87 7.52 -0.04
C VAL A 136 -2.23 7.05 1.25
N ALA A 137 -3.00 6.43 2.13
CA ALA A 137 -2.51 5.66 3.27
C ALA A 137 -3.33 4.38 3.39
N ALA A 138 -2.67 3.28 3.78
CA ALA A 138 -3.31 2.01 4.05
C ALA A 138 -3.59 1.86 5.54
N PHE A 139 -4.82 1.47 5.90
CA PHE A 139 -5.30 1.30 7.27
C PHE A 139 -5.74 -0.15 7.51
N ASP A 140 -5.64 -0.61 8.77
CA ASP A 140 -6.03 -1.96 9.20
C ASP A 140 -7.21 -1.97 10.19
N LEU A 141 -7.55 -0.83 10.80
CA LEU A 141 -8.57 -0.69 11.83
C LEU A 141 -10.01 -0.69 11.29
N VAL A 142 -10.30 -1.66 10.44
CA VAL A 142 -11.64 -1.88 9.90
C VAL A 142 -12.37 -2.90 10.76
N ARG A 143 -13.53 -2.54 11.29
CA ARG A 143 -14.40 -3.43 12.07
C ARG A 143 -15.71 -3.69 11.35
N PHE A 144 -16.34 -4.83 11.66
CA PHE A 144 -17.67 -5.16 11.16
C PHE A 144 -18.74 -4.66 12.13
N ASP A 145 -19.62 -3.80 11.64
CA ASP A 145 -20.79 -3.35 12.37
C ASP A 145 -21.93 -4.35 12.16
N ARG A 146 -22.22 -5.15 13.20
CA ARG A 146 -23.24 -6.21 13.13
C ARG A 146 -24.68 -5.67 13.00
N GLN A 147 -24.95 -4.46 13.48
CA GLN A 147 -26.29 -3.87 13.39
C GLN A 147 -26.53 -3.35 11.97
N ARG A 148 -25.56 -2.68 11.40
CA ARG A 148 -25.62 -2.11 10.05
C ARG A 148 -25.24 -3.11 8.95
N GLN A 149 -24.68 -4.29 9.32
CA GLN A 149 -24.22 -5.33 8.38
C GLN A 149 -23.20 -4.80 7.35
N LEU A 150 -22.24 -3.98 7.81
CA LEU A 150 -21.22 -3.40 6.93
C LEU A 150 -19.90 -3.16 7.69
N PHE A 151 -18.83 -2.98 6.94
CA PHE A 151 -17.51 -2.64 7.47
C PHE A 151 -17.37 -1.14 7.65
N VAL A 152 -16.89 -0.73 8.81
CA VAL A 152 -16.67 0.68 9.17
C VAL A 152 -15.25 0.93 9.65
N MET A 153 -14.79 2.15 9.50
CA MET A 153 -13.52 2.63 10.02
C MET A 153 -13.68 4.06 10.54
N ASP A 154 -13.20 4.30 11.75
CA ASP A 154 -13.35 5.58 12.45
C ASP A 154 -12.00 6.33 12.56
N ASP A 155 -11.12 6.22 11.54
CA ASP A 155 -9.87 6.97 11.54
C ASP A 155 -10.12 8.42 11.05
N PRO A 156 -9.83 9.43 11.88
CA PRO A 156 -10.06 10.84 11.51
C PRO A 156 -9.17 11.30 10.36
N PHE A 157 -8.05 10.63 10.10
CA PHE A 157 -7.09 11.01 9.06
C PHE A 157 -7.60 10.75 7.63
N ILE A 158 -8.66 9.97 7.47
CA ILE A 158 -9.31 9.73 6.16
C ILE A 158 -9.61 11.04 5.43
N GLY A 159 -9.99 12.09 6.18
CA GLY A 159 -10.29 13.41 5.62
C GLY A 159 -9.13 14.08 4.87
N GLU A 160 -7.89 13.75 5.23
CA GLU A 160 -6.67 14.36 4.71
C GLU A 160 -6.14 13.69 3.41
N LEU A 161 -6.68 12.53 3.05
CA LEU A 161 -6.22 11.73 1.91
C LEU A 161 -7.04 11.99 0.64
N ASP A 162 -6.46 11.76 -0.53
CA ASP A 162 -7.19 11.74 -1.80
C ASP A 162 -7.86 10.37 -2.02
N VAL A 163 -7.19 9.29 -1.63
CA VAL A 163 -7.65 7.91 -1.75
C VAL A 163 -7.46 7.20 -0.41
N VAL A 164 -8.44 6.41 -0.01
CA VAL A 164 -8.38 5.57 1.19
C VAL A 164 -8.02 4.15 0.79
N ALA A 165 -7.06 3.56 1.48
CA ALA A 165 -6.72 2.16 1.30
C ALA A 165 -6.88 1.39 2.61
N ILE A 166 -7.25 0.11 2.51
CA ILE A 166 -7.42 -0.77 3.67
C ILE A 166 -6.69 -2.09 3.47
N ASN A 167 -6.06 -2.56 4.55
CA ASN A 167 -5.51 -3.90 4.67
C ASN A 167 -6.51 -4.74 5.45
N LYS A 168 -7.14 -5.73 4.79
CA LYS A 168 -8.14 -6.57 5.46
C LYS A 168 -8.12 -7.98 4.91
N TYR A 169 -7.49 -8.87 5.64
CA TYR A 169 -7.29 -10.28 5.32
C TYR A 169 -8.47 -11.13 5.81
N MET A 170 -9.63 -10.95 5.18
CA MET A 170 -10.82 -11.72 5.49
C MET A 170 -10.66 -13.15 4.96
N GLY A 171 -10.97 -14.12 5.82
CA GLY A 171 -10.76 -15.55 5.52
C GLY A 171 -9.35 -16.05 5.84
N TRP A 172 -8.44 -15.17 6.26
CA TRP A 172 -7.09 -15.52 6.73
C TRP A 172 -6.93 -15.21 8.22
N TYR A 173 -6.72 -13.95 8.62
CA TYR A 173 -6.64 -13.58 10.04
C TYR A 173 -8.01 -13.47 10.71
N HIS A 174 -9.07 -13.26 9.93
CA HIS A 174 -10.43 -13.06 10.45
C HIS A 174 -11.44 -13.83 9.61
N PRO A 175 -12.47 -14.46 10.23
CA PRO A 175 -13.55 -15.08 9.45
C PRO A 175 -14.30 -14.01 8.64
N TRP A 176 -14.86 -14.41 7.50
CA TRP A 176 -15.81 -13.57 6.77
C TRP A 176 -17.15 -13.54 7.51
N PRO A 177 -17.58 -12.38 8.04
CA PRO A 177 -18.93 -12.25 8.61
C PRO A 177 -20.03 -12.27 7.54
N LEU A 178 -19.65 -11.93 6.30
CA LEU A 178 -20.47 -12.00 5.09
C LEU A 178 -19.64 -12.62 3.97
N THR A 179 -20.29 -13.12 2.93
CA THR A 179 -19.59 -13.50 1.70
C THR A 179 -19.03 -12.26 0.99
N PRO A 180 -17.92 -12.35 0.24
CA PRO A 180 -17.28 -11.19 -0.39
C PRO A 180 -18.23 -10.37 -1.29
N ASP A 181 -19.15 -11.02 -1.99
CA ASP A 181 -20.17 -10.42 -2.85
C ASP A 181 -21.22 -9.57 -2.09
N LYS A 182 -21.35 -9.81 -0.77
CA LYS A 182 -22.28 -9.11 0.11
C LYS A 182 -21.58 -8.06 1.00
N ALA A 183 -20.26 -7.98 0.94
CA ALA A 183 -19.50 -7.06 1.76
C ALA A 183 -19.76 -5.61 1.34
N VAL A 184 -20.25 -4.80 2.26
CA VAL A 184 -20.45 -3.36 2.09
C VAL A 184 -19.42 -2.62 2.94
N TRP A 185 -18.74 -1.66 2.33
CA TRP A 185 -17.63 -0.91 2.93
C TRP A 185 -17.99 0.56 3.11
N ASP A 186 -18.24 0.96 4.34
CA ASP A 186 -18.43 2.36 4.76
C ASP A 186 -17.17 2.86 5.49
N VAL A 187 -16.05 2.84 4.79
CA VAL A 187 -14.72 3.11 5.36
C VAL A 187 -14.05 4.36 4.76
N ALA A 188 -14.47 4.79 3.58
CA ALA A 188 -13.77 5.82 2.82
C ALA A 188 -14.47 7.19 2.83
N ARG A 189 -15.63 7.32 3.47
CA ARG A 189 -16.38 8.59 3.59
C ARG A 189 -16.59 9.30 2.24
N GLY A 190 -16.99 8.54 1.21
CA GLY A 190 -17.22 9.06 -0.14
C GLY A 190 -15.98 9.26 -1.01
N LYS A 191 -14.78 8.93 -0.51
CA LYS A 191 -13.55 8.92 -1.30
C LYS A 191 -13.38 7.58 -2.05
N PRO A 192 -12.54 7.51 -3.09
CA PRO A 192 -12.15 6.25 -3.70
C PRO A 192 -11.55 5.30 -2.66
N LEU A 193 -11.92 4.02 -2.73
CA LEU A 193 -11.43 2.97 -1.85
C LEU A 193 -10.59 1.95 -2.61
N ILE A 194 -9.43 1.61 -2.06
CA ILE A 194 -8.59 0.49 -2.50
C ILE A 194 -8.50 -0.53 -1.35
N ILE A 195 -8.75 -1.81 -1.62
CA ILE A 195 -8.35 -2.89 -0.74
C ILE A 195 -6.90 -3.19 -1.10
N SER A 196 -5.97 -2.69 -0.29
CA SER A 196 -4.53 -2.67 -0.58
C SER A 196 -3.81 -3.94 -0.21
N GLU A 197 -4.35 -4.68 0.77
CA GLU A 197 -3.85 -5.99 1.13
C GLU A 197 -5.01 -6.91 1.51
N PHE A 198 -5.04 -8.10 0.89
CA PHE A 198 -6.02 -9.14 1.15
C PHE A 198 -5.47 -10.51 0.70
N GLY A 199 -6.20 -11.57 0.97
CA GLY A 199 -5.80 -12.92 0.61
C GLY A 199 -5.15 -13.66 1.78
N GLY A 200 -4.37 -14.69 1.49
CA GLY A 200 -3.65 -15.51 2.45
C GLY A 200 -2.23 -15.78 1.99
N GLU A 201 -1.40 -16.21 2.91
CA GLU A 201 -0.05 -16.69 2.61
C GLU A 201 -0.12 -18.02 1.83
N ALA A 202 0.80 -18.23 0.90
CA ALA A 202 0.85 -19.46 0.12
C ALA A 202 2.30 -19.83 -0.20
N LEU A 203 2.64 -21.11 -0.03
CA LEU A 203 3.88 -21.69 -0.53
C LEU A 203 3.65 -22.34 -1.89
N TYR A 204 4.54 -22.08 -2.83
CA TYR A 204 4.47 -22.66 -4.17
C TYR A 204 4.41 -24.20 -4.11
N GLY A 205 3.40 -24.78 -4.74
CA GLY A 205 3.20 -26.23 -4.78
C GLY A 205 2.60 -26.85 -3.51
N GLN A 206 2.30 -26.08 -2.48
CA GLN A 206 1.59 -26.58 -1.30
C GLN A 206 0.08 -26.59 -1.57
N HIS A 207 -0.50 -27.77 -1.43
CA HIS A 207 -1.94 -28.00 -1.57
C HIS A 207 -2.44 -28.81 -0.38
N GLY A 208 -3.61 -28.50 0.15
CA GLY A 208 -4.21 -29.22 1.26
C GLY A 208 -5.54 -28.61 1.70
N PRO A 209 -6.21 -29.22 2.69
CA PRO A 209 -7.34 -28.58 3.37
C PRO A 209 -6.94 -27.24 3.97
N ALA A 210 -7.85 -26.27 4.00
CA ALA A 210 -7.59 -24.92 4.46
C ALA A 210 -7.10 -24.81 5.92
N ASP A 211 -7.40 -25.81 6.73
CA ASP A 211 -6.99 -25.93 8.13
C ASP A 211 -5.56 -26.49 8.34
N VAL A 212 -4.91 -26.92 7.25
CA VAL A 212 -3.57 -27.53 7.25
C VAL A 212 -2.58 -26.74 6.38
N ALA A 213 -3.06 -25.79 5.61
CA ALA A 213 -2.28 -25.05 4.60
C ALA A 213 -1.67 -23.73 5.12
N SER A 214 -1.75 -23.49 6.43
CA SER A 214 -1.18 -22.28 7.09
C SER A 214 0.07 -22.60 7.90
#